data_bb9b09d878109f9128ccb3ed2d845a7b
#
_entry.id   bb9b09d878109f9128ccb3ed2d845a7b
#
_cell.length_a   1.000
_cell.length_b   1.000
_cell.length_c   1.000
_cell.angle_alpha   90.00
_cell.angle_beta   90.00
_cell.angle_gamma   90.00
#
_symmetry.space_group_name_H-M   'P 1'
#
loop_
_entity.id
_entity.type
_entity.pdbx_description
1 polymer ?
#
loop_
_entity_poly.entity_id
_entity_poly.type
_entity_poly.pdbx_seq_one_letter_code
_entity_poly.pdbx_strand_id
1 'polypeptide(L)'
;MDEKLKFIGRLLQGEKMAPLCREFGISRVTGYKIYNRYKDCGLDGLYDRSRAPYRQANKLPYQVERAILGIKKEHPSWGAPKIRAKLIRDYPMIPTPAVSTIHAVLDRNNLVKRRKRKRHKAKGTTLVGSETPNGLWCADYKGEFLLGNHQYCYPLTISDYRSRYLLACDGLESTKSDFAFSVFERTFKDFGLPAAIRTDNGNPFSSPCAIFGLSKLSVWWLRLGIDIQRIKPGHPEQNGRHERIHLTLKQEATKPASFNFLQQQERFDDFMEVYNNERPHQALGDAYPGEVYTPSARVYETPEDPDYPYHDRTVRVTRCGRICIHSRKINFSNVFAGQLVGVREVDDQVWQVSFMEYDLGFFDKEEDRVEPGPDPFVPDKVLTMCPE
;
A
#
# COMPACT_ATOMS: atom_id res chain seq x y z
N MET A 1 4.66 -45.23 -29.01
CA MET A 1 6.07 -45.54 -29.25
C MET A 1 6.29 -47.04 -29.50
N ASP A 2 5.86 -47.88 -28.57
CA ASP A 2 6.09 -49.34 -28.60
C ASP A 2 5.56 -50.04 -29.85
N GLU A 3 4.42 -49.68 -30.37
CA GLU A 3 3.85 -50.28 -31.60
C GLU A 3 4.67 -49.94 -32.86
N LYS A 4 5.17 -48.69 -32.99
CA LYS A 4 6.04 -48.32 -34.11
C LYS A 4 7.38 -49.06 -34.06
N LEU A 5 7.89 -49.25 -32.83
CA LEU A 5 9.13 -49.98 -32.60
C LEU A 5 8.95 -51.48 -32.96
N LYS A 6 7.84 -52.08 -32.50
CA LYS A 6 7.49 -53.48 -32.84
C LYS A 6 7.32 -53.66 -34.36
N PHE A 7 6.64 -52.73 -35.03
CA PHE A 7 6.44 -52.71 -36.47
C PHE A 7 7.79 -52.70 -37.23
N ILE A 8 8.68 -51.77 -36.83
CA ILE A 8 10.04 -51.67 -37.44
C ILE A 8 10.87 -52.93 -37.13
N GLY A 9 10.85 -53.44 -35.89
CA GLY A 9 11.60 -54.62 -35.48
C GLY A 9 11.25 -55.85 -36.34
N ARG A 10 9.94 -56.09 -36.57
CA ARG A 10 9.46 -57.21 -37.41
C ARG A 10 9.80 -57.01 -38.89
N LEU A 11 9.73 -55.76 -39.38
CA LEU A 11 10.15 -55.42 -40.73
C LEU A 11 11.65 -55.69 -40.98
N LEU A 12 12.50 -55.38 -39.99
CA LEU A 12 13.93 -55.67 -40.06
C LEU A 12 14.27 -57.16 -39.95
N GLN A 13 13.38 -57.96 -39.36
CA GLN A 13 13.45 -59.41 -39.32
C GLN A 13 13.08 -60.05 -40.65
N GLY A 14 12.74 -59.26 -41.67
CA GLY A 14 12.47 -59.74 -43.02
C GLY A 14 10.97 -59.95 -43.34
N GLU A 15 10.05 -59.57 -42.48
CA GLU A 15 8.64 -59.64 -42.78
C GLU A 15 8.25 -58.65 -43.88
N LYS A 16 7.31 -59.07 -44.74
CA LYS A 16 6.85 -58.24 -45.87
C LYS A 16 5.96 -57.08 -45.38
N MET A 17 6.20 -55.89 -45.92
CA MET A 17 5.46 -54.67 -45.57
C MET A 17 3.91 -54.81 -45.66
N ALA A 18 3.36 -55.47 -46.70
CA ALA A 18 1.93 -55.53 -46.92
C ALA A 18 1.15 -56.38 -45.90
N PRO A 19 1.58 -57.59 -45.50
CA PRO A 19 0.97 -58.33 -44.39
C PRO A 19 1.08 -57.61 -43.06
N LEU A 20 2.28 -57.08 -42.77
CA LEU A 20 2.55 -56.38 -41.52
C LEU A 20 1.65 -55.14 -41.35
N CYS A 21 1.46 -54.34 -42.40
CA CYS A 21 0.54 -53.20 -42.37
C CYS A 21 -0.93 -53.61 -42.12
N ARG A 22 -1.36 -54.77 -42.63
CA ARG A 22 -2.72 -55.32 -42.38
C ARG A 22 -2.90 -55.71 -40.91
N GLU A 23 -1.90 -56.37 -40.36
CA GLU A 23 -1.90 -56.80 -38.95
C GLU A 23 -1.94 -55.60 -37.97
N PHE A 24 -1.12 -54.56 -38.25
CA PHE A 24 -1.13 -53.34 -37.46
C PHE A 24 -2.27 -52.33 -37.77
N GLY A 25 -3.17 -52.70 -38.70
CA GLY A 25 -4.30 -51.85 -39.06
C GLY A 25 -3.92 -50.48 -39.69
N ILE A 26 -2.76 -50.42 -40.35
CA ILE A 26 -2.25 -49.16 -40.97
C ILE A 26 -2.15 -49.32 -42.51
N SER A 27 -2.26 -48.17 -43.20
CA SER A 27 -2.04 -48.16 -44.66
C SER A 27 -0.57 -48.42 -45.01
N ARG A 28 -0.32 -48.99 -46.19
CA ARG A 28 1.05 -49.17 -46.69
C ARG A 28 1.82 -47.86 -46.78
N VAL A 29 1.12 -46.74 -47.11
CA VAL A 29 1.72 -45.41 -47.17
C VAL A 29 2.21 -44.99 -45.77
N THR A 30 1.44 -45.29 -44.71
CA THR A 30 1.85 -45.03 -43.30
C THR A 30 3.01 -45.92 -42.91
N GLY A 31 2.98 -47.21 -43.27
CA GLY A 31 4.10 -48.15 -43.02
C GLY A 31 5.41 -47.69 -43.65
N TYR A 32 5.39 -47.29 -44.93
CA TYR A 32 6.58 -46.72 -45.56
C TYR A 32 7.03 -45.39 -44.97
N LYS A 33 6.10 -44.52 -44.55
CA LYS A 33 6.48 -43.30 -43.84
C LYS A 33 7.19 -43.57 -42.51
N ILE A 34 6.74 -44.55 -41.75
CA ILE A 34 7.43 -44.96 -40.50
C ILE A 34 8.80 -45.54 -40.81
N TYR A 35 8.92 -46.41 -41.80
CA TYR A 35 10.15 -47.05 -42.20
C TYR A 35 11.20 -46.06 -42.75
N ASN A 36 10.79 -45.12 -43.62
CA ASN A 36 11.70 -44.12 -44.14
C ASN A 36 12.18 -43.18 -43.05
N ARG A 37 11.31 -42.76 -42.11
CA ARG A 37 11.75 -41.99 -40.95
C ARG A 37 12.76 -42.73 -40.08
N TYR A 38 12.59 -44.02 -39.92
CA TYR A 38 13.57 -44.85 -39.22
C TYR A 38 14.89 -44.91 -39.98
N LYS A 39 14.84 -45.04 -41.30
CA LYS A 39 16.03 -45.02 -42.14
C LYS A 39 16.84 -43.69 -42.04
N ASP A 40 16.09 -42.56 -42.04
CA ASP A 40 16.71 -41.23 -42.09
C ASP A 40 17.21 -40.80 -40.71
N CYS A 41 16.54 -41.13 -39.63
CA CYS A 41 16.81 -40.60 -38.27
C CYS A 41 16.95 -41.69 -37.20
N GLY A 42 17.04 -42.97 -37.56
CA GLY A 42 17.08 -44.05 -36.58
C GLY A 42 15.86 -44.10 -35.66
N LEU A 43 16.06 -44.49 -34.42
CA LEU A 43 15.02 -44.58 -33.41
C LEU A 43 14.33 -43.23 -33.15
N ASP A 44 15.04 -42.13 -33.26
CA ASP A 44 14.50 -40.77 -33.07
C ASP A 44 13.40 -40.43 -34.13
N GLY A 45 13.48 -41.04 -35.31
CA GLY A 45 12.44 -40.89 -36.35
C GLY A 45 11.10 -41.47 -36.00
N LEU A 46 10.97 -42.34 -34.99
CA LEU A 46 9.76 -42.95 -34.53
C LEU A 46 8.95 -42.08 -33.53
N TYR A 47 9.59 -41.08 -32.95
CA TYR A 47 8.88 -40.11 -32.12
C TYR A 47 7.90 -39.28 -32.95
N ASP A 48 6.79 -38.92 -32.32
CA ASP A 48 5.83 -38.02 -32.96
C ASP A 48 6.40 -36.63 -33.12
N ARG A 49 6.43 -36.13 -34.35
CA ARG A 49 6.87 -34.78 -34.63
C ARG A 49 5.85 -33.77 -34.16
N SER A 50 6.28 -32.64 -33.66
CA SER A 50 5.40 -31.51 -33.35
C SER A 50 4.57 -31.16 -34.59
N ARG A 51 3.25 -31.07 -34.42
CA ARG A 51 2.32 -30.60 -35.46
C ARG A 51 2.19 -29.09 -35.51
N ALA A 52 2.97 -28.37 -34.69
CA ALA A 52 2.98 -26.93 -34.68
C ALA A 52 3.53 -26.38 -36.00
N PRO A 53 2.89 -25.38 -36.59
CA PRO A 53 3.35 -24.78 -37.82
C PRO A 53 4.74 -24.10 -37.59
N TYR A 54 5.63 -24.19 -38.57
CA TYR A 54 6.96 -23.57 -38.51
C TYR A 54 6.88 -22.04 -38.42
N ARG A 55 5.84 -21.43 -38.99
CA ARG A 55 5.55 -20.00 -38.88
C ARG A 55 4.19 -19.83 -38.25
N GLN A 56 4.14 -19.20 -37.10
CA GLN A 56 2.92 -18.78 -36.44
C GLN A 56 2.74 -17.28 -36.70
N ALA A 57 1.71 -16.91 -37.46
CA ALA A 57 1.43 -15.50 -37.81
C ALA A 57 1.26 -14.60 -36.56
N ASN A 58 0.78 -15.17 -35.46
CA ASN A 58 0.54 -14.44 -34.20
C ASN A 58 1.69 -14.61 -33.17
N LYS A 59 2.87 -15.10 -33.57
CA LYS A 59 4.00 -15.18 -32.67
C LYS A 59 4.53 -13.78 -32.37
N LEU A 60 4.64 -13.48 -31.09
CA LEU A 60 5.19 -12.20 -30.65
C LEU A 60 6.65 -12.04 -31.17
N PRO A 61 7.04 -10.86 -31.71
CA PRO A 61 8.41 -10.59 -32.09
C PRO A 61 9.37 -10.82 -30.93
N TYR A 62 10.52 -11.40 -31.20
CA TYR A 62 11.54 -11.70 -30.18
C TYR A 62 11.94 -10.47 -29.35
N GLN A 63 12.07 -9.31 -29.99
CA GLN A 63 12.43 -8.05 -29.34
C GLN A 63 11.39 -7.64 -28.28
N VAL A 64 10.10 -7.81 -28.57
CA VAL A 64 9.01 -7.50 -27.62
C VAL A 64 9.01 -8.51 -26.45
N GLU A 65 9.23 -9.77 -26.75
CA GLU A 65 9.34 -10.80 -25.70
C GLU A 65 10.52 -10.51 -24.77
N ARG A 66 11.67 -10.13 -25.33
CA ARG A 66 12.86 -9.71 -24.57
C ARG A 66 12.60 -8.49 -23.70
N ALA A 67 11.88 -7.49 -24.19
CA ALA A 67 11.50 -6.30 -23.42
C ALA A 67 10.59 -6.67 -22.24
N ILE A 68 9.58 -7.54 -22.47
CA ILE A 68 8.71 -8.06 -21.40
C ILE A 68 9.53 -8.73 -20.30
N LEU A 69 10.46 -9.59 -20.67
CA LEU A 69 11.31 -10.32 -19.73
C LEU A 69 12.32 -9.38 -19.02
N GLY A 70 12.80 -8.34 -19.69
CA GLY A 70 13.65 -7.29 -19.12
C GLY A 70 12.91 -6.56 -17.99
N ILE A 71 11.75 -5.99 -18.29
CA ILE A 71 10.91 -5.30 -17.29
C ILE A 71 10.54 -6.24 -16.11
N LYS A 72 10.28 -7.53 -16.40
CA LYS A 72 9.99 -8.50 -15.36
C LYS A 72 11.19 -8.80 -14.46
N LYS A 73 12.40 -8.76 -15.00
CA LYS A 73 13.66 -8.93 -14.24
C LYS A 73 13.95 -7.72 -13.36
N GLU A 74 13.73 -6.50 -13.86
CA GLU A 74 13.88 -5.25 -13.12
C GLU A 74 12.82 -5.14 -11.99
N HIS A 75 11.58 -5.53 -12.30
CA HIS A 75 10.47 -5.48 -11.36
C HIS A 75 9.83 -6.85 -11.14
N PRO A 76 10.44 -7.74 -10.32
CA PRO A 76 9.99 -9.13 -10.15
C PRO A 76 8.58 -9.28 -9.59
N SER A 77 8.08 -8.26 -8.87
CA SER A 77 6.75 -8.25 -8.27
C SER A 77 5.62 -7.90 -9.26
N TRP A 78 5.97 -7.32 -10.45
CA TRP A 78 4.98 -6.81 -11.38
C TRP A 78 4.32 -7.93 -12.18
N GLY A 79 2.99 -7.81 -12.34
CA GLY A 79 2.19 -8.68 -13.21
C GLY A 79 2.01 -8.09 -14.61
N ALA A 80 1.42 -8.90 -15.51
CA ALA A 80 1.21 -8.54 -16.91
C ALA A 80 0.55 -7.17 -17.15
N PRO A 81 -0.45 -6.69 -16.37
CA PRO A 81 -1.02 -5.35 -16.58
C PRO A 81 0.00 -4.23 -16.40
N LYS A 82 0.83 -4.27 -15.34
CA LYS A 82 1.85 -3.25 -15.08
C LYS A 82 2.96 -3.26 -16.13
N ILE A 83 3.40 -4.45 -16.52
CA ILE A 83 4.38 -4.61 -17.59
C ILE A 83 3.84 -4.03 -18.91
N ARG A 84 2.55 -4.23 -19.20
CA ARG A 84 1.91 -3.64 -20.37
C ARG A 84 1.92 -2.12 -20.30
N ALA A 85 1.54 -1.53 -19.18
CA ALA A 85 1.53 -0.09 -18.99
C ALA A 85 2.94 0.53 -19.15
N LYS A 86 3.97 -0.13 -18.59
CA LYS A 86 5.37 0.29 -18.79
C LYS A 86 5.81 0.17 -20.24
N LEU A 87 5.47 -0.92 -20.94
CA LEU A 87 5.78 -1.11 -22.36
C LEU A 87 5.19 -0.03 -23.27
N ILE A 88 3.96 0.40 -22.99
CA ILE A 88 3.31 1.48 -23.77
C ILE A 88 4.11 2.78 -23.65
N ARG A 89 4.67 3.06 -22.49
CA ARG A 89 5.43 4.28 -22.22
C ARG A 89 6.84 4.24 -22.77
N ASP A 90 7.55 3.13 -22.52
CA ASP A 90 8.95 2.99 -22.91
C ASP A 90 9.11 2.74 -24.42
N TYR A 91 8.10 2.14 -25.06
CA TYR A 91 8.13 1.76 -26.47
C TYR A 91 6.85 2.17 -27.21
N PRO A 92 6.54 3.48 -27.31
CA PRO A 92 5.26 3.96 -27.90
C PRO A 92 5.08 3.60 -29.38
N MET A 93 6.18 3.36 -30.10
CA MET A 93 6.15 3.00 -31.54
C MET A 93 5.90 1.51 -31.79
N ILE A 94 5.93 0.68 -30.75
CA ILE A 94 5.74 -0.79 -30.88
C ILE A 94 4.29 -1.14 -30.58
N PRO A 95 3.60 -1.94 -31.43
CA PRO A 95 2.28 -2.45 -31.13
C PRO A 95 2.30 -3.24 -29.83
N THR A 96 1.69 -2.72 -28.78
CA THR A 96 1.74 -3.33 -27.44
C THR A 96 0.82 -4.55 -27.39
N PRO A 97 1.33 -5.72 -26.99
CA PRO A 97 0.52 -6.92 -26.91
C PRO A 97 -0.55 -6.85 -25.81
N ALA A 98 -1.60 -7.65 -25.95
CA ALA A 98 -2.64 -7.77 -24.96
C ALA A 98 -2.09 -8.32 -23.62
N VAL A 99 -2.75 -7.99 -22.51
CA VAL A 99 -2.36 -8.48 -21.16
C VAL A 99 -2.28 -10.02 -21.12
N SER A 100 -3.20 -10.72 -21.80
CA SER A 100 -3.19 -12.20 -21.89
C SER A 100 -1.94 -12.72 -22.59
N THR A 101 -1.49 -12.04 -23.65
CA THR A 101 -0.26 -12.42 -24.37
C THR A 101 0.98 -12.22 -23.50
N ILE A 102 1.07 -11.09 -22.79
CA ILE A 102 2.17 -10.84 -21.83
C ILE A 102 2.14 -11.89 -20.73
N HIS A 103 0.95 -12.21 -20.18
CA HIS A 103 0.82 -13.25 -19.18
C HIS A 103 1.31 -14.62 -19.70
N ALA A 104 0.97 -14.97 -20.96
CA ALA A 104 1.41 -16.21 -21.57
C ALA A 104 2.94 -16.26 -21.76
N VAL A 105 3.59 -15.11 -22.08
CA VAL A 105 5.06 -15.02 -22.12
C VAL A 105 5.65 -15.27 -20.74
N LEU A 106 5.11 -14.65 -19.70
CA LEU A 106 5.60 -14.82 -18.32
C LEU A 106 5.37 -16.26 -17.83
N ASP A 107 4.24 -16.88 -18.15
CA ASP A 107 3.91 -18.25 -17.73
C ASP A 107 4.84 -19.28 -18.40
N ARG A 108 5.11 -19.13 -19.70
CA ARG A 108 6.09 -19.98 -20.43
C ARG A 108 7.49 -19.93 -19.85
N ASN A 109 7.87 -18.78 -19.27
CA ASN A 109 9.16 -18.57 -18.62
C ASN A 109 9.13 -18.85 -17.11
N ASN A 110 8.08 -19.48 -16.59
CA ASN A 110 7.90 -19.82 -15.16
C ASN A 110 7.98 -18.59 -14.22
N LEU A 111 7.61 -17.39 -14.70
CA LEU A 111 7.68 -16.14 -13.97
C LEU A 111 6.33 -15.75 -13.32
N VAL A 112 5.32 -16.62 -13.41
CA VAL A 112 3.99 -16.41 -12.82
C VAL A 112 3.86 -17.16 -11.51
N LYS A 113 3.62 -16.43 -10.41
CA LYS A 113 3.30 -17.05 -9.11
C LYS A 113 1.80 -17.35 -9.04
N ARG A 114 1.40 -18.60 -9.11
CA ARG A 114 0.00 -19.04 -8.97
C ARG A 114 -0.40 -18.94 -7.51
N ARG A 115 -1.34 -18.04 -7.17
CA ARG A 115 -1.92 -17.90 -5.82
C ARG A 115 -3.31 -18.50 -5.79
N LYS A 116 -3.65 -19.25 -4.72
CA LYS A 116 -5.04 -19.67 -4.49
C LYS A 116 -5.89 -18.40 -4.27
N ARG A 117 -6.99 -18.24 -5.03
CA ARG A 117 -7.92 -17.13 -4.84
C ARG A 117 -8.66 -17.29 -3.51
N LYS A 118 -8.60 -16.27 -2.64
CA LYS A 118 -9.51 -16.19 -1.50
C LYS A 118 -10.91 -15.81 -2.00
N ARG A 119 -11.93 -16.58 -1.61
CA ARG A 119 -13.32 -16.41 -2.10
C ARG A 119 -14.09 -15.27 -1.41
N HIS A 120 -13.63 -14.75 -0.29
CA HIS A 120 -14.33 -13.71 0.45
C HIS A 120 -13.68 -12.35 0.23
N LYS A 121 -14.50 -11.40 -0.28
CA LYS A 121 -14.23 -9.96 -0.16
C LYS A 121 -15.07 -9.46 1.01
N ALA A 122 -14.44 -8.94 2.05
CA ALA A 122 -15.15 -8.19 3.07
C ALA A 122 -15.83 -6.99 2.40
N LYS A 123 -17.11 -6.76 2.71
CA LYS A 123 -17.78 -5.50 2.39
C LYS A 123 -17.22 -4.47 3.37
N GLY A 124 -16.25 -3.67 2.92
CA GLY A 124 -15.70 -2.61 3.76
C GLY A 124 -16.66 -1.44 3.88
N THR A 125 -16.73 -0.85 5.06
CA THR A 125 -17.29 0.49 5.23
C THR A 125 -16.26 1.50 4.74
N THR A 126 -16.65 2.35 3.80
CA THR A 126 -15.77 3.39 3.28
C THR A 126 -15.88 4.63 4.16
N LEU A 127 -14.73 5.13 4.65
CA LEU A 127 -14.65 6.49 5.18
C LEU A 127 -14.61 7.52 4.04
N VAL A 128 -15.01 8.76 4.35
CA VAL A 128 -14.91 9.87 3.41
C VAL A 128 -13.47 9.99 2.92
N GLY A 129 -13.27 9.95 1.62
CA GLY A 129 -11.98 10.14 0.97
C GLY A 129 -11.81 11.58 0.50
N SER A 130 -10.67 11.87 -0.10
CA SER A 130 -10.44 13.14 -0.80
C SER A 130 -10.38 12.91 -2.31
N GLU A 131 -10.91 13.86 -3.08
CA GLU A 131 -10.84 13.87 -4.54
C GLU A 131 -9.63 14.65 -5.07
N THR A 132 -9.00 15.44 -4.21
CA THR A 132 -7.84 16.26 -4.54
C THR A 132 -6.57 15.77 -3.79
N PRO A 133 -5.37 15.94 -4.36
CA PRO A 133 -4.12 15.77 -3.63
C PRO A 133 -4.09 16.66 -2.37
N ASN A 134 -3.43 16.18 -1.33
CA ASN A 134 -3.32 16.83 -0.02
C ASN A 134 -4.64 17.09 0.73
N GLY A 135 -5.78 16.67 0.21
CA GLY A 135 -7.02 16.72 0.97
C GLY A 135 -7.06 15.69 2.10
N LEU A 136 -6.33 14.58 1.95
CA LEU A 136 -6.22 13.55 2.99
C LEU A 136 -4.90 12.79 2.83
N TRP A 137 -4.09 12.78 3.87
CA TRP A 137 -2.95 11.87 3.96
C TRP A 137 -3.30 10.66 4.84
N CYS A 138 -2.70 9.52 4.52
CA CYS A 138 -2.79 8.31 5.34
C CYS A 138 -1.42 8.01 5.91
N ALA A 139 -1.35 7.74 7.21
CA ALA A 139 -0.11 7.37 7.88
C ALA A 139 -0.30 6.12 8.73
N ASP A 140 0.70 5.24 8.72
CA ASP A 140 0.65 3.98 9.44
C ASP A 140 2.05 3.38 9.59
N TYR A 141 2.24 2.58 10.64
CA TYR A 141 3.42 1.74 10.82
C TYR A 141 3.22 0.39 10.13
N LYS A 142 4.19 0.02 9.31
CA LYS A 142 4.15 -1.28 8.61
C LYS A 142 4.18 -2.49 9.55
N GLY A 143 4.48 -2.31 10.82
CA GLY A 143 4.87 -3.35 11.75
C GLY A 143 6.36 -3.66 11.64
N GLU A 144 6.93 -4.13 12.74
CA GLU A 144 8.37 -4.36 12.87
C GLU A 144 8.88 -5.53 12.03
N PHE A 145 10.14 -5.47 11.69
CA PHE A 145 10.93 -6.59 11.18
C PHE A 145 12.38 -6.46 11.64
N LEU A 146 13.07 -7.59 11.68
CA LEU A 146 14.45 -7.68 12.16
C LEU A 146 15.43 -7.39 11.02
N LEU A 147 16.37 -6.49 11.25
CA LEU A 147 17.52 -6.22 10.36
C LEU A 147 18.59 -7.30 10.55
N GLY A 148 19.57 -7.36 9.66
CA GLY A 148 20.68 -8.32 9.72
C GLY A 148 21.56 -8.16 10.96
N ASN A 149 21.63 -6.98 11.56
CA ASN A 149 22.32 -6.68 12.81
C ASN A 149 21.46 -6.94 14.07
N HIS A 150 20.34 -7.64 13.94
CA HIS A 150 19.40 -7.96 15.02
C HIS A 150 18.70 -6.77 15.66
N GLN A 151 18.67 -5.61 15.04
CA GLN A 151 17.85 -4.48 15.46
C GLN A 151 16.46 -4.54 14.80
N TYR A 152 15.42 -4.18 15.55
CA TYR A 152 14.07 -4.03 15.01
C TYR A 152 13.93 -2.72 14.24
N CYS A 153 13.34 -2.78 13.05
CA CYS A 153 13.00 -1.62 12.24
C CYS A 153 11.49 -1.48 12.17
N TYR A 154 10.99 -0.28 12.48
CA TYR A 154 9.58 0.11 12.46
C TYR A 154 9.34 1.11 11.33
N PRO A 155 9.00 0.69 10.10
CA PRO A 155 8.78 1.61 9.00
C PRO A 155 7.53 2.44 9.21
N LEU A 156 7.68 3.75 9.28
CA LEU A 156 6.59 4.72 9.21
C LEU A 156 6.39 5.13 7.76
N THR A 157 5.16 5.01 7.26
CA THR A 157 4.82 5.41 5.90
C THR A 157 3.74 6.48 5.92
N ILE A 158 3.90 7.50 5.09
CA ILE A 158 2.93 8.58 4.88
C ILE A 158 2.63 8.64 3.40
N SER A 159 1.36 8.62 3.01
CA SER A 159 0.95 8.66 1.61
C SER A 159 -0.25 9.56 1.39
N ASP A 160 -0.29 10.23 0.25
CA ASP A 160 -1.48 10.96 -0.20
C ASP A 160 -2.59 9.98 -0.64
N TYR A 161 -3.79 10.22 -0.17
CA TYR A 161 -4.94 9.36 -0.42
C TYR A 161 -5.38 9.35 -1.89
N ARG A 162 -5.37 10.50 -2.54
CA ARG A 162 -5.88 10.67 -3.91
C ARG A 162 -4.89 10.17 -4.93
N SER A 163 -3.69 10.71 -4.92
CA SER A 163 -2.62 10.40 -5.89
C SER A 163 -1.91 9.09 -5.61
N ARG A 164 -2.04 8.52 -4.42
CA ARG A 164 -1.26 7.35 -3.94
C ARG A 164 0.24 7.64 -3.80
N TYR A 165 0.64 8.91 -3.91
CA TYR A 165 2.02 9.31 -3.76
C TYR A 165 2.53 8.99 -2.36
N LEU A 166 3.65 8.31 -2.27
CA LEU A 166 4.31 7.97 -1.01
C LEU A 166 5.22 9.13 -0.61
N LEU A 167 4.80 9.88 0.40
CA LEU A 167 5.46 11.08 0.88
C LEU A 167 6.65 10.78 1.79
N ALA A 168 6.54 9.73 2.59
CA ALA A 168 7.59 9.26 3.48
C ALA A 168 7.56 7.74 3.64
N CYS A 169 8.73 7.14 3.79
CA CYS A 169 8.94 5.74 4.16
C CYS A 169 10.22 5.65 4.99
N ASP A 170 10.11 5.85 6.28
CA ASP A 170 11.25 5.96 7.19
C ASP A 170 11.37 4.75 8.10
N GLY A 171 12.55 4.16 8.12
CA GLY A 171 12.90 3.08 9.04
C GLY A 171 13.26 3.63 10.42
N LEU A 172 12.40 3.43 11.42
CA LEU A 172 12.58 3.95 12.76
C LEU A 172 13.00 2.85 13.74
N GLU A 173 13.72 3.22 14.78
CA GLU A 173 14.14 2.29 15.84
C GLU A 173 13.01 1.97 16.81
N SER A 174 11.98 2.79 16.85
CA SER A 174 10.85 2.68 17.77
C SER A 174 9.62 3.42 17.25
N THR A 175 8.46 3.04 17.73
CA THR A 175 7.18 3.75 17.50
C THR A 175 6.95 4.92 18.46
N LYS A 176 8.00 5.42 19.16
CA LYS A 176 7.87 6.58 20.04
C LYS A 176 7.50 7.85 19.28
N SER A 177 6.74 8.71 19.95
CA SER A 177 6.23 9.96 19.37
C SER A 177 7.33 10.85 18.78
N ASP A 178 8.49 10.95 19.41
CA ASP A 178 9.57 11.85 18.99
C ASP A 178 10.08 11.53 17.57
N PHE A 179 10.20 10.23 17.25
CA PHE A 179 10.58 9.80 15.91
C PHE A 179 9.50 10.16 14.88
N ALA A 180 8.23 9.94 15.22
CA ALA A 180 7.12 10.29 14.33
C ALA A 180 7.06 11.81 14.10
N PHE A 181 7.26 12.63 15.13
CA PHE A 181 7.32 14.09 14.99
C PHE A 181 8.37 14.53 13.96
N SER A 182 9.58 13.99 14.04
CA SER A 182 10.66 14.35 13.11
C SER A 182 10.31 13.99 11.66
N VAL A 183 9.69 12.83 11.43
CA VAL A 183 9.26 12.41 10.09
C VAL A 183 8.16 13.31 9.55
N PHE A 184 7.12 13.60 10.36
CA PHE A 184 6.03 14.47 9.92
C PHE A 184 6.51 15.91 9.69
N GLU A 185 7.35 16.45 10.56
CA GLU A 185 7.88 17.81 10.42
C GLU A 185 8.67 17.96 9.11
N ARG A 186 9.56 17.00 8.80
CA ARG A 186 10.26 16.97 7.51
C ARG A 186 9.28 16.87 6.35
N THR A 187 8.33 15.94 6.42
CA THR A 187 7.33 15.75 5.36
C THR A 187 6.50 17.01 5.13
N PHE A 188 6.13 17.73 6.20
CA PHE A 188 5.41 19.01 6.08
C PHE A 188 6.27 20.11 5.46
N LYS A 189 7.57 20.16 5.77
CA LYS A 189 8.50 21.12 5.15
C LYS A 189 8.68 20.86 3.66
N ASP A 190 8.74 19.57 3.26
CA ASP A 190 9.02 19.18 1.88
C ASP A 190 7.76 19.28 0.98
N PHE A 191 6.59 18.96 1.52
CA PHE A 191 5.37 18.80 0.73
C PHE A 191 4.22 19.74 1.11
N GLY A 192 4.37 20.54 2.16
CA GLY A 192 3.31 21.37 2.74
C GLY A 192 2.32 20.58 3.59
N LEU A 193 1.26 21.25 4.06
CA LEU A 193 0.29 20.69 4.99
C LEU A 193 -0.93 20.09 4.28
N PRO A 194 -1.39 18.88 4.67
CA PRO A 194 -2.67 18.34 4.21
C PRO A 194 -3.85 19.01 4.90
N ALA A 195 -5.07 18.80 4.37
CA ALA A 195 -6.28 19.21 5.07
C ALA A 195 -6.61 18.25 6.23
N ALA A 196 -6.39 16.94 6.04
CA ALA A 196 -6.64 15.93 7.07
C ALA A 196 -5.57 14.82 7.05
N ILE A 197 -5.39 14.16 8.20
CA ILE A 197 -4.55 12.96 8.32
C ILE A 197 -5.38 11.82 8.88
N ARG A 198 -5.35 10.67 8.20
CA ARG A 198 -5.96 9.42 8.64
C ARG A 198 -4.91 8.48 9.20
N THR A 199 -5.16 8.00 10.41
CA THR A 199 -4.31 7.02 11.09
C THR A 199 -5.13 5.88 11.68
N ASP A 200 -4.44 4.84 12.13
CA ASP A 200 -4.99 3.86 13.05
C ASP A 200 -5.15 4.47 14.47
N ASN A 201 -5.65 3.66 15.40
CA ASN A 201 -5.80 4.04 16.81
C ASN A 201 -4.61 3.59 17.67
N GLY A 202 -3.49 3.25 17.06
CA GLY A 202 -2.26 2.82 17.75
C GLY A 202 -1.38 3.98 18.18
N ASN A 203 -0.44 3.68 19.08
CA ASN A 203 0.61 4.63 19.44
C ASN A 203 1.57 4.80 18.24
N PRO A 204 1.99 6.04 17.89
CA PRO A 204 1.87 7.30 18.62
C PRO A 204 0.69 8.18 18.20
N PHE A 205 -0.19 7.69 17.33
CA PHE A 205 -1.28 8.49 16.74
C PHE A 205 -2.44 8.70 17.71
N SER A 206 -2.65 7.77 18.64
CA SER A 206 -3.70 7.82 19.64
C SER A 206 -3.17 7.44 21.02
N SER A 207 -3.81 7.97 22.07
CA SER A 207 -3.53 7.66 23.47
C SER A 207 -4.85 7.28 24.16
N PRO A 208 -5.09 5.99 24.45
CA PRO A 208 -6.37 5.55 25.02
C PRO A 208 -6.75 6.20 26.34
N CYS A 209 -5.76 6.66 27.13
CA CYS A 209 -5.97 7.30 28.43
C CYS A 209 -6.13 8.82 28.35
N ALA A 210 -6.01 9.42 27.16
CA ALA A 210 -6.15 10.85 26.99
C ALA A 210 -7.57 11.22 26.57
N ILE A 211 -7.92 12.49 26.79
CA ILE A 211 -9.22 13.05 26.40
C ILE A 211 -9.42 12.82 24.89
N PHE A 212 -10.58 12.28 24.52
CA PHE A 212 -10.92 11.85 23.15
C PHE A 212 -9.87 10.96 22.47
N GLY A 213 -9.04 10.26 23.23
CA GLY A 213 -7.94 9.45 22.70
C GLY A 213 -6.87 10.25 21.94
N LEU A 214 -6.78 11.55 22.10
CA LEU A 214 -5.78 12.41 21.45
C LEU A 214 -4.37 12.02 21.90
N SER A 215 -3.39 12.19 21.02
CA SER A 215 -1.97 12.10 21.33
C SER A 215 -1.31 13.47 21.21
N LYS A 216 -0.08 13.61 21.69
CA LYS A 216 0.69 14.85 21.47
C LYS A 216 0.86 15.18 19.99
N LEU A 217 1.01 14.15 19.15
CA LEU A 217 1.14 14.28 17.71
C LEU A 217 -0.16 14.82 17.10
N SER A 218 -1.31 14.27 17.50
CA SER A 218 -2.61 14.73 17.02
C SER A 218 -2.95 16.15 17.50
N VAL A 219 -2.60 16.52 18.73
CA VAL A 219 -2.71 17.91 19.24
C VAL A 219 -1.87 18.88 18.39
N TRP A 220 -0.66 18.48 18.01
CA TRP A 220 0.18 19.30 17.13
C TRP A 220 -0.43 19.47 15.73
N TRP A 221 -1.03 18.41 15.15
CA TRP A 221 -1.74 18.50 13.86
C TRP A 221 -2.92 19.48 13.93
N LEU A 222 -3.72 19.43 15.00
CA LEU A 222 -4.80 20.41 15.21
C LEU A 222 -4.28 21.85 15.23
N ARG A 223 -3.14 22.10 15.88
CA ARG A 223 -2.52 23.44 15.87
C ARG A 223 -2.09 23.89 14.48
N LEU A 224 -1.77 22.97 13.59
CA LEU A 224 -1.46 23.25 12.19
C LEU A 224 -2.71 23.36 11.32
N GLY A 225 -3.91 23.28 11.90
CA GLY A 225 -5.17 23.29 11.18
C GLY A 225 -5.34 22.05 10.29
N ILE A 226 -4.89 20.89 10.77
CA ILE A 226 -5.01 19.59 10.10
C ILE A 226 -6.04 18.76 10.84
N ASP A 227 -7.10 18.34 10.16
CA ASP A 227 -8.15 17.51 10.73
C ASP A 227 -7.66 16.08 10.99
N ILE A 228 -8.20 15.47 12.04
CA ILE A 228 -7.86 14.09 12.43
C ILE A 228 -8.99 13.17 11.98
N GLN A 229 -8.64 12.18 11.16
CA GLN A 229 -9.54 11.09 10.82
C GLN A 229 -9.02 9.78 11.41
N ARG A 230 -9.85 9.12 12.21
CA ARG A 230 -9.52 7.82 12.79
C ARG A 230 -10.33 6.72 12.14
N ILE A 231 -9.70 5.58 11.91
CA ILE A 231 -10.43 4.38 11.53
C ILE A 231 -11.25 3.86 12.73
N LYS A 232 -12.41 3.30 12.46
CA LYS A 232 -13.20 2.66 13.52
C LYS A 232 -12.45 1.45 14.08
N PRO A 233 -12.43 1.27 15.41
CA PRO A 233 -11.83 0.06 16.00
C PRO A 233 -12.42 -1.21 15.38
N GLY A 234 -11.56 -2.15 15.00
CA GLY A 234 -11.99 -3.40 14.35
C GLY A 234 -12.28 -3.30 12.85
N HIS A 235 -12.07 -2.14 12.21
CA HIS A 235 -12.32 -1.92 10.78
C HIS A 235 -11.06 -1.58 9.97
N PRO A 236 -10.07 -2.50 9.88
CA PRO A 236 -8.81 -2.24 9.16
C PRO A 236 -9.03 -1.97 7.67
N GLU A 237 -10.14 -2.45 7.08
CA GLU A 237 -10.49 -2.20 5.68
C GLU A 237 -10.65 -0.72 5.35
N GLN A 238 -10.91 0.14 6.34
CA GLN A 238 -11.00 1.59 6.16
C GLN A 238 -9.64 2.21 5.79
N ASN A 239 -8.52 1.53 6.09
CA ASN A 239 -7.18 1.88 5.65
C ASN A 239 -6.62 0.93 4.57
N GLY A 240 -7.47 0.16 3.91
CA GLY A 240 -7.09 -0.88 2.93
C GLY A 240 -6.24 -0.39 1.75
N ARG A 241 -6.26 0.93 1.45
CA ARG A 241 -5.36 1.54 0.46
C ARG A 241 -3.93 1.54 0.98
N HIS A 242 -3.73 1.92 2.22
CA HIS A 242 -2.44 1.99 2.88
C HIS A 242 -1.86 0.58 3.14
N GLU A 243 -2.71 -0.37 3.55
CA GLU A 243 -2.32 -1.78 3.69
C GLU A 243 -1.74 -2.36 2.38
N ARG A 244 -2.25 -1.92 1.23
CA ARG A 244 -1.71 -2.34 -0.07
C ARG A 244 -0.31 -1.80 -0.33
N ILE A 245 0.00 -0.58 0.12
CA ILE A 245 1.36 -0.03 0.09
C ILE A 245 2.27 -0.91 0.94
N HIS A 246 1.86 -1.23 2.16
CA HIS A 246 2.60 -2.09 3.07
C HIS A 246 2.87 -3.49 2.52
N LEU A 247 1.89 -4.08 1.82
CA LEU A 247 2.11 -5.37 1.14
C LEU A 247 3.18 -5.27 0.06
N THR A 248 3.19 -4.18 -0.69
CA THR A 248 4.18 -3.93 -1.75
C THR A 248 5.56 -3.69 -1.14
N LEU A 249 5.65 -2.80 -0.15
CA LEU A 249 6.86 -2.50 0.61
C LEU A 249 7.49 -3.78 1.19
N LYS A 250 6.65 -4.65 1.78
CA LYS A 250 7.10 -5.95 2.31
C LYS A 250 7.75 -6.83 1.25
N GLN A 251 7.23 -6.82 0.04
CA GLN A 251 7.71 -7.69 -1.03
C GLN A 251 8.96 -7.14 -1.72
N GLU A 252 9.09 -5.83 -1.81
CA GLU A 252 10.11 -5.17 -2.62
C GLU A 252 11.28 -4.61 -1.80
N ALA A 253 11.02 -4.12 -0.57
CA ALA A 253 12.04 -3.44 0.21
C ALA A 253 12.38 -4.07 1.57
N THR A 254 11.54 -4.97 2.15
CA THR A 254 11.85 -5.58 3.45
C THR A 254 12.24 -7.06 3.38
N LYS A 255 12.21 -7.67 2.19
CA LYS A 255 12.60 -9.08 1.99
C LYS A 255 13.55 -9.25 0.82
N PRO A 256 14.81 -9.63 1.08
CA PRO A 256 15.47 -9.76 2.37
C PRO A 256 15.62 -8.42 3.08
N ALA A 257 15.70 -8.39 4.42
CA ALA A 257 16.04 -7.20 5.18
C ALA A 257 17.52 -6.83 4.94
N SER A 258 17.82 -5.53 5.01
CA SER A 258 19.21 -5.03 4.95
C SER A 258 19.94 -5.28 6.27
N PHE A 259 21.27 -5.12 6.27
CA PHE A 259 22.07 -5.41 7.46
C PHE A 259 21.85 -4.37 8.57
N ASN A 260 21.77 -3.09 8.24
CA ASN A 260 21.63 -1.98 9.18
C ASN A 260 20.58 -0.95 8.70
N PHE A 261 20.28 0.04 9.55
CA PHE A 261 19.30 1.09 9.26
C PHE A 261 19.65 1.93 8.02
N LEU A 262 20.92 2.28 7.84
CA LEU A 262 21.33 3.11 6.72
C LEU A 262 21.06 2.44 5.38
N GLN A 263 21.47 1.17 5.25
CA GLN A 263 21.20 0.38 4.05
C GLN A 263 19.71 0.10 3.87
N GLN A 264 18.96 -0.03 4.96
CA GLN A 264 17.53 -0.23 4.88
C GLN A 264 16.82 1.04 4.44
N GLN A 265 17.26 2.21 4.89
CA GLN A 265 16.72 3.49 4.44
C GLN A 265 17.00 3.73 2.95
N GLU A 266 18.21 3.48 2.48
CA GLU A 266 18.56 3.54 1.06
C GLU A 266 17.58 2.70 0.21
N ARG A 267 17.26 1.49 0.66
CA ARG A 267 16.26 0.64 -0.02
C ARG A 267 14.83 1.18 0.06
N PHE A 268 14.48 1.90 1.11
CA PHE A 268 13.18 2.57 1.19
C PHE A 268 13.11 3.77 0.25
N ASP A 269 14.21 4.50 0.12
CA ASP A 269 14.32 5.65 -0.80
C ASP A 269 14.23 5.18 -2.25
N ASP A 270 14.97 4.13 -2.63
CA ASP A 270 14.84 3.47 -3.95
C ASP A 270 13.41 2.97 -4.21
N PHE A 271 12.79 2.36 -3.19
CA PHE A 271 11.41 1.90 -3.29
C PHE A 271 10.44 3.06 -3.50
N MET A 272 10.61 4.18 -2.79
CA MET A 272 9.78 5.37 -2.94
C MET A 272 9.90 5.94 -4.36
N GLU A 273 11.12 6.04 -4.89
CA GLU A 273 11.37 6.53 -6.26
C GLU A 273 10.65 5.66 -7.30
N VAL A 274 10.87 4.34 -7.26
CA VAL A 274 10.20 3.39 -8.16
C VAL A 274 8.68 3.41 -7.98
N TYR A 275 8.20 3.48 -6.73
CA TYR A 275 6.79 3.48 -6.41
C TYR A 275 6.07 4.70 -6.96
N ASN A 276 6.67 5.88 -6.82
CA ASN A 276 6.10 7.16 -7.22
C ASN A 276 6.24 7.44 -8.71
N ASN A 277 7.39 7.11 -9.32
CA ASN A 277 7.75 7.62 -10.64
C ASN A 277 7.78 6.54 -11.74
N GLU A 278 7.74 5.24 -11.36
CA GLU A 278 7.80 4.17 -12.35
C GLU A 278 6.65 3.17 -12.28
N ARG A 279 6.00 3.05 -11.11
CA ARG A 279 4.99 2.02 -10.89
C ARG A 279 3.62 2.44 -11.41
N PRO A 280 3.06 1.75 -12.44
CA PRO A 280 1.71 2.04 -12.90
C PRO A 280 0.66 1.63 -11.87
N HIS A 281 -0.32 2.50 -11.64
CA HIS A 281 -1.43 2.26 -10.72
C HIS A 281 -2.75 2.15 -11.46
N GLN A 282 -3.34 0.96 -11.50
CA GLN A 282 -4.63 0.72 -12.15
C GLN A 282 -5.75 1.64 -11.65
N ALA A 283 -5.72 2.00 -10.35
CA ALA A 283 -6.69 2.92 -9.77
C ALA A 283 -6.51 4.39 -10.22
N LEU A 284 -5.40 4.70 -10.88
CA LEU A 284 -5.10 5.99 -11.49
C LEU A 284 -5.13 5.91 -13.03
N GLY A 285 -5.76 4.88 -13.60
CA GLY A 285 -5.76 4.67 -15.06
C GLY A 285 -4.38 4.33 -15.61
N ASP A 286 -3.58 3.59 -14.83
CA ASP A 286 -2.18 3.22 -15.10
C ASP A 286 -1.18 4.42 -15.11
N ALA A 287 -1.61 5.60 -14.59
CA ALA A 287 -0.71 6.71 -14.32
C ALA A 287 0.22 6.40 -13.15
N TYR A 288 1.35 7.10 -13.07
CA TYR A 288 2.25 7.07 -11.93
C TYR A 288 1.77 8.02 -10.83
N PRO A 289 1.93 7.71 -9.55
CA PRO A 289 1.59 8.63 -8.46
C PRO A 289 2.19 10.03 -8.62
N GLY A 290 3.47 10.12 -9.05
CA GLY A 290 4.17 11.38 -9.27
C GLY A 290 3.57 12.26 -10.39
N GLU A 291 2.83 11.67 -11.34
CA GLU A 291 2.13 12.43 -12.38
C GLU A 291 0.83 13.09 -11.88
N VAL A 292 0.28 12.58 -10.80
CA VAL A 292 -0.99 13.03 -10.24
C VAL A 292 -0.81 13.91 -9.01
N TYR A 293 0.30 13.72 -8.29
CA TYR A 293 0.60 14.46 -7.07
C TYR A 293 1.12 15.86 -7.37
N THR A 294 0.67 16.81 -6.57
CA THR A 294 1.21 18.18 -6.52
C THR A 294 1.38 18.57 -5.05
N PRO A 295 2.50 19.23 -4.67
CA PRO A 295 2.68 19.71 -3.30
C PRO A 295 1.54 20.62 -2.83
N SER A 296 1.32 20.68 -1.53
CA SER A 296 0.29 21.53 -0.94
C SER A 296 0.67 23.01 -1.03
N ALA A 297 -0.31 23.86 -1.29
CA ALA A 297 -0.14 25.31 -1.21
C ALA A 297 -0.05 25.81 0.25
N ARG A 298 -0.44 24.98 1.24
CA ARG A 298 -0.34 25.31 2.67
C ARG A 298 1.09 25.03 3.14
N VAL A 299 1.89 26.08 3.27
CA VAL A 299 3.26 25.97 3.72
C VAL A 299 3.30 25.63 5.21
N TYR A 300 4.28 24.81 5.61
CA TYR A 300 4.53 24.55 7.03
C TYR A 300 5.20 25.73 7.70
N GLU A 301 4.55 26.24 8.72
CA GLU A 301 5.08 27.26 9.63
C GLU A 301 4.91 26.78 11.07
N THR A 302 5.80 27.21 11.96
CA THR A 302 5.63 26.91 13.37
C THR A 302 4.35 27.55 13.88
N PRO A 303 3.39 26.78 14.43
CA PRO A 303 2.11 27.36 14.80
C PRO A 303 2.28 28.36 15.96
N GLU A 304 1.68 29.53 15.80
CA GLU A 304 1.61 30.53 16.85
C GLU A 304 0.75 30.04 18.02
N ASP A 305 0.92 30.61 19.19
CA ASP A 305 0.07 30.29 20.34
C ASP A 305 -1.40 30.73 20.02
N PRO A 306 -2.40 29.88 20.27
CA PRO A 306 -3.78 30.20 19.96
C PRO A 306 -4.30 31.33 20.86
N ASP A 307 -5.09 32.23 20.28
CA ASP A 307 -5.79 33.29 21.00
C ASP A 307 -7.25 32.88 21.28
N TYR A 308 -7.76 33.32 22.43
CA TYR A 308 -9.11 32.97 22.90
C TYR A 308 -9.92 34.23 23.26
N PRO A 309 -10.27 35.10 22.29
CA PRO A 309 -10.88 36.39 22.56
C PRO A 309 -12.30 36.30 23.18
N TYR A 310 -12.97 35.16 23.04
CA TYR A 310 -14.33 34.95 23.58
C TYR A 310 -14.33 34.10 24.86
N HIS A 311 -13.15 33.86 25.47
CA HIS A 311 -13.02 33.13 26.72
C HIS A 311 -12.62 34.09 27.85
N ASP A 312 -13.06 33.78 29.07
CA ASP A 312 -12.74 34.62 30.23
C ASP A 312 -11.27 34.57 30.59
N ARG A 313 -10.61 33.45 30.28
CA ARG A 313 -9.18 33.24 30.57
C ARG A 313 -8.52 32.34 29.56
N THR A 314 -7.26 32.61 29.29
CA THR A 314 -6.34 31.74 28.59
C THR A 314 -5.36 31.16 29.61
N VAL A 315 -5.28 29.83 29.68
CA VAL A 315 -4.45 29.13 30.68
C VAL A 315 -3.49 28.16 29.99
N ARG A 316 -2.21 28.19 30.44
CA ARG A 316 -1.23 27.22 29.93
C ARG A 316 -1.30 25.92 30.72
N VAL A 317 -1.43 24.80 30.03
CA VAL A 317 -1.45 23.46 30.62
C VAL A 317 -0.05 23.12 31.15
N THR A 318 0.06 22.72 32.41
CA THR A 318 1.32 22.36 33.06
C THR A 318 1.92 21.07 32.44
N ARG A 319 3.20 20.81 32.70
CA ARG A 319 3.87 19.57 32.24
C ARG A 319 3.19 18.30 32.73
N CYS A 320 2.51 18.37 33.87
CA CYS A 320 1.73 17.26 34.44
C CYS A 320 0.31 17.14 33.88
N GLY A 321 -0.05 17.93 32.84
CA GLY A 321 -1.38 17.91 32.24
C GLY A 321 -2.48 18.54 33.10
N ARG A 322 -2.15 19.56 33.91
CA ARG A 322 -3.10 20.28 34.78
C ARG A 322 -3.27 21.71 34.32
N ILE A 323 -4.45 22.24 34.50
CA ILE A 323 -4.75 23.68 34.43
C ILE A 323 -4.86 24.27 35.83
N CYS A 324 -4.40 25.51 35.97
CA CYS A 324 -4.43 26.22 37.26
C CYS A 324 -5.40 27.39 37.17
N ILE A 325 -6.48 27.36 37.96
CA ILE A 325 -7.53 28.37 37.99
C ILE A 325 -7.87 28.65 39.44
N HIS A 326 -7.93 29.95 39.83
CA HIS A 326 -8.27 30.37 41.18
C HIS A 326 -7.49 29.62 42.27
N SER A 327 -6.16 29.45 42.08
CA SER A 327 -5.25 28.73 42.98
C SER A 327 -5.52 27.23 43.11
N ARG A 328 -6.45 26.67 42.36
CA ARG A 328 -6.71 25.20 42.27
C ARG A 328 -5.99 24.58 41.08
N LYS A 329 -5.65 23.32 41.21
CA LYS A 329 -4.99 22.50 40.18
C LYS A 329 -5.99 21.46 39.69
N ILE A 330 -6.50 21.66 38.50
CA ILE A 330 -7.52 20.80 37.85
C ILE A 330 -6.82 19.83 36.91
N ASN A 331 -7.08 18.56 37.05
CA ASN A 331 -6.53 17.53 36.19
C ASN A 331 -7.21 17.61 34.81
N PHE A 332 -6.40 17.70 33.75
CA PHE A 332 -6.90 17.79 32.39
C PHE A 332 -6.30 16.67 31.52
N SER A 333 -5.18 16.90 30.84
CA SER A 333 -4.56 15.84 30.03
C SER A 333 -3.10 16.14 29.71
N ASN A 334 -2.24 15.12 29.83
CA ASN A 334 -0.80 15.23 29.55
C ASN A 334 -0.49 15.52 28.08
N VAL A 335 -1.39 15.21 27.17
CA VAL A 335 -1.17 15.41 25.73
C VAL A 335 -1.22 16.87 25.34
N PHE A 336 -1.87 17.71 26.17
CA PHE A 336 -1.91 19.15 26.03
C PHE A 336 -0.81 19.89 26.83
N ALA A 337 0.12 19.18 27.43
CA ALA A 337 1.19 19.82 28.22
C ALA A 337 1.91 20.89 27.42
N GLY A 338 1.98 22.12 27.97
CA GLY A 338 2.57 23.29 27.31
C GLY A 338 1.62 24.07 26.39
N GLN A 339 0.47 23.52 26.03
CA GLN A 339 -0.54 24.20 25.18
C GLN A 339 -1.30 25.26 25.97
N LEU A 340 -1.78 26.30 25.26
CA LEU A 340 -2.77 27.25 25.78
C LEU A 340 -4.16 26.70 25.50
N VAL A 341 -5.04 26.81 26.48
CA VAL A 341 -6.47 26.47 26.42
C VAL A 341 -7.29 27.66 26.86
N GLY A 342 -8.45 27.83 26.22
CA GLY A 342 -9.43 28.81 26.61
C GLY A 342 -10.33 28.23 27.71
N VAL A 343 -10.69 29.06 28.69
CA VAL A 343 -11.62 28.69 29.75
C VAL A 343 -12.69 29.76 29.83
N ARG A 344 -13.93 29.35 29.77
CA ARG A 344 -15.12 30.22 29.83
C ARG A 344 -16.12 29.71 30.85
N GLU A 345 -16.65 30.58 31.69
CA GLU A 345 -17.76 30.25 32.58
C GLU A 345 -19.05 30.16 31.76
N VAL A 346 -19.72 29.03 31.82
CA VAL A 346 -20.94 28.75 31.03
C VAL A 346 -22.20 28.68 31.92
N ASP A 347 -22.00 28.38 33.20
CA ASP A 347 -23.05 28.41 34.22
C ASP A 347 -22.43 28.79 35.57
N ASP A 348 -23.23 29.01 36.62
CA ASP A 348 -22.72 29.34 37.94
C ASP A 348 -21.69 28.27 38.40
N GLN A 349 -20.42 28.70 38.50
CA GLN A 349 -19.26 27.87 38.87
C GLN A 349 -18.97 26.67 37.99
N VAL A 350 -19.51 26.64 36.74
CA VAL A 350 -19.19 25.61 35.73
C VAL A 350 -18.38 26.24 34.58
N TRP A 351 -17.21 25.74 34.34
CA TRP A 351 -16.31 26.23 33.29
C TRP A 351 -16.12 25.22 32.17
N GLN A 352 -16.21 25.72 30.95
CA GLN A 352 -15.88 25.01 29.72
C GLN A 352 -14.39 25.21 29.41
N VAL A 353 -13.74 24.13 29.00
CA VAL A 353 -12.35 24.14 28.50
C VAL A 353 -12.36 23.91 27.00
N SER A 354 -11.78 24.83 26.24
CA SER A 354 -11.68 24.73 24.78
C SER A 354 -10.22 24.75 24.33
N PHE A 355 -9.94 24.03 23.24
CA PHE A 355 -8.66 24.07 22.56
C PHE A 355 -8.89 24.35 21.07
N MET A 356 -8.33 25.45 20.59
CA MET A 356 -8.65 26.00 19.29
C MET A 356 -10.17 26.21 19.18
N GLU A 357 -10.82 25.61 18.21
CA GLU A 357 -12.28 25.65 18.00
C GLU A 357 -13.04 24.48 18.66
N TYR A 358 -12.32 23.59 19.36
CA TYR A 358 -12.90 22.37 19.93
C TYR A 358 -13.19 22.52 21.41
N ASP A 359 -14.45 22.28 21.79
CA ASP A 359 -14.84 22.20 23.20
C ASP A 359 -14.47 20.83 23.76
N LEU A 360 -13.55 20.83 24.73
CA LEU A 360 -12.96 19.58 25.23
C LEU A 360 -13.73 19.01 26.43
N GLY A 361 -14.38 19.85 27.21
CA GLY A 361 -15.11 19.39 28.37
C GLY A 361 -15.40 20.49 29.36
N PHE A 362 -15.91 20.09 30.51
CA PHE A 362 -16.36 20.98 31.57
C PHE A 362 -15.73 20.60 32.91
N PHE A 363 -15.62 21.51 33.82
CA PHE A 363 -15.33 21.25 35.22
C PHE A 363 -16.11 22.24 36.09
N ASP A 364 -16.50 21.80 37.26
CA ASP A 364 -17.09 22.63 38.27
C ASP A 364 -16.12 23.00 39.40
N LYS A 365 -16.57 23.79 40.35
CA LYS A 365 -15.72 24.21 41.46
C LYS A 365 -15.43 23.08 42.49
N GLU A 366 -16.22 22.03 42.48
CA GLU A 366 -16.06 20.91 43.42
C GLU A 366 -15.15 19.83 42.86
N GLU A 367 -15.10 19.70 41.53
CA GLU A 367 -14.26 18.69 40.87
C GLU A 367 -12.85 19.15 40.52
N ASP A 368 -11.85 18.35 40.88
CA ASP A 368 -10.43 18.59 40.52
C ASP A 368 -10.05 17.97 39.15
N ARG A 369 -11.03 17.77 38.26
CA ARG A 369 -10.89 17.12 36.98
C ARG A 369 -11.82 17.71 35.91
N VAL A 370 -11.31 17.82 34.68
CA VAL A 370 -12.15 18.13 33.52
C VAL A 370 -12.89 16.86 33.07
N GLU A 371 -14.21 16.93 33.03
CA GLU A 371 -15.06 15.89 32.43
C GLU A 371 -15.18 16.12 30.93
N PRO A 372 -14.89 15.08 30.11
CA PRO A 372 -14.97 15.21 28.65
C PRO A 372 -16.41 15.52 28.20
N GLY A 373 -16.54 16.50 27.32
CA GLY A 373 -17.79 16.74 26.57
C GLY A 373 -18.05 15.69 25.48
N PRO A 374 -19.01 15.93 24.58
CA PRO A 374 -19.15 15.13 23.37
C PRO A 374 -17.86 15.14 22.55
N ASP A 375 -17.45 13.98 22.03
CA ASP A 375 -16.22 13.88 21.24
C ASP A 375 -16.37 14.62 19.90
N PRO A 376 -15.68 15.76 19.69
CA PRO A 376 -15.82 16.55 18.47
C PRO A 376 -15.16 15.91 17.25
N PHE A 377 -14.37 14.82 17.42
CA PHE A 377 -13.65 14.13 16.36
C PHE A 377 -14.36 12.87 15.85
N VAL A 378 -15.52 12.54 16.39
CA VAL A 378 -16.39 11.48 15.86
C VAL A 378 -17.25 12.09 14.76
N PRO A 379 -17.22 11.59 13.51
CA PRO A 379 -18.13 12.05 12.47
C PRO A 379 -19.56 11.95 12.99
N ASP A 380 -20.34 13.04 12.84
CA ASP A 380 -21.74 13.06 13.21
C ASP A 380 -22.44 11.79 12.75
N LYS A 381 -23.06 11.08 13.68
CA LYS A 381 -24.05 10.07 13.34
C LYS A 381 -25.12 10.80 12.57
N VAL A 382 -25.17 10.63 11.26
CA VAL A 382 -26.35 10.99 10.49
C VAL A 382 -27.51 10.31 11.19
N LEU A 383 -28.28 11.09 11.95
CA LEU A 383 -29.55 10.66 12.48
C LEU A 383 -30.39 10.32 11.25
N THR A 384 -30.47 9.02 10.94
CA THR A 384 -31.52 8.53 10.05
C THR A 384 -32.83 8.91 10.72
N MET A 385 -33.42 10.02 10.27
CA MET A 385 -34.81 10.31 10.58
C MET A 385 -35.59 9.08 10.12
N CYS A 386 -36.17 8.35 11.07
CA CYS A 386 -37.19 7.37 10.77
C CYS A 386 -38.36 8.17 10.15
N PRO A 387 -38.84 7.83 8.95
CA PRO A 387 -40.13 8.34 8.52
C PRO A 387 -41.20 7.75 9.44
N GLU A 388 -42.00 8.63 10.03
CA GLU A 388 -43.27 8.28 10.67
C GLU A 388 -44.22 7.63 9.67
#